data_8af2b2e3a85d41971f70b86c69901f58
#
_entry.id   8af2b2e3a85d41971f70b86c69901f58
#
_cell.length_a   1.000
_cell.length_b   1.000
_cell.length_c   1.000
_cell.angle_alpha   90.00
_cell.angle_beta   90.00
_cell.angle_gamma   90.00
#
_symmetry.space_group_name_H-M   'P 1'
#
loop_
_entity.id
_entity.type
_entity.pdbx_description
1 polymer ?
#
loop_
_entity_poly.entity_id
_entity_poly.type
_entity_poly.pdbx_seq_one_letter_code
_entity_poly.pdbx_strand_id
1 'polypeptide(L)'
;MDKSAWYRKIPKVDILLEMPEIRLLREKYGHEIVMDKIRVQMEELRRKIGAAGSEEELEAAGESIRALPQAIEESVQEQHKPRVRKVINATGTILHTNLGRAPISREQAEKLTDIVTGYSNLEYDLAAGRRGERYSHFAQLLCRLTGAEDAMVVNNNAAAVMLVLSTLAKGGEVIVSRGELVEIGGKFRVPDVMAASGADLVEVGTTNKTHFSDYKEALTERTKALLKVHTSNYRIVGFTESVGIDELKPLAEAHGIPVIEDLGSGVLIDLEKYGLHHEPTVQESIRAGADVVCFSGDKLLGGPQAGIIIGKKKYIQAMKKNQLTRALRVDKFTVTALELVLL
;
A
#
# COMPACT_ATOMS: atom_id res chain seq x y z
N MET A 1 7.88 55.11 -22.50
CA MET A 1 8.26 53.75 -22.90
C MET A 1 7.29 53.25 -23.98
N ASP A 2 7.75 52.93 -25.20
CA ASP A 2 6.89 52.39 -26.25
C ASP A 2 6.79 50.88 -26.15
N LYS A 3 5.79 50.39 -25.39
CA LYS A 3 5.48 48.96 -25.27
C LYS A 3 4.99 48.36 -26.58
N SER A 4 4.45 49.14 -27.50
CA SER A 4 3.89 48.65 -28.79
C SER A 4 4.96 47.98 -29.64
N ALA A 5 6.19 48.46 -29.61
CA ALA A 5 7.33 47.88 -30.33
C ALA A 5 7.67 46.46 -29.78
N TRP A 6 7.50 46.22 -28.49
CA TRP A 6 7.74 44.90 -27.88
C TRP A 6 6.64 43.89 -28.19
N TYR A 7 5.36 44.31 -28.20
CA TYR A 7 4.26 43.43 -28.60
C TYR A 7 4.41 42.91 -30.02
N ARG A 8 4.96 43.76 -30.95
CA ARG A 8 5.21 43.38 -32.35
C ARG A 8 6.32 42.35 -32.53
N LYS A 9 7.23 42.21 -31.53
CA LYS A 9 8.30 41.21 -31.55
C LYS A 9 7.80 39.81 -31.17
N ILE A 10 6.61 39.67 -30.56
CA ILE A 10 6.04 38.36 -30.26
C ILE A 10 5.73 37.62 -31.56
N PRO A 11 6.27 36.42 -31.77
CA PRO A 11 6.01 35.65 -32.99
C PRO A 11 4.53 35.34 -33.14
N LYS A 12 4.03 35.29 -34.38
CA LYS A 12 2.68 34.82 -34.67
C LYS A 12 2.63 33.30 -34.42
N VAL A 13 1.44 32.81 -34.04
CA VAL A 13 1.22 31.37 -33.76
C VAL A 13 1.64 30.49 -34.94
N ASP A 14 1.30 30.91 -36.14
CA ASP A 14 1.62 30.15 -37.36
C ASP A 14 3.13 30.01 -37.59
N ILE A 15 3.93 31.05 -37.22
CA ILE A 15 5.39 31.00 -37.28
C ILE A 15 5.94 30.00 -36.23
N LEU A 16 5.41 30.02 -35.02
CA LEU A 16 5.80 29.08 -33.98
C LEU A 16 5.49 27.64 -34.39
N LEU A 17 4.33 27.40 -35.00
CA LEU A 17 3.91 26.06 -35.45
C LEU A 17 4.78 25.48 -36.57
N GLU A 18 5.46 26.33 -37.35
CA GLU A 18 6.37 25.93 -38.43
C GLU A 18 7.82 25.66 -37.93
N MET A 19 8.16 26.05 -36.71
CA MET A 19 9.48 25.77 -36.14
C MET A 19 9.72 24.27 -35.99
N PRO A 20 10.90 23.74 -36.36
CA PRO A 20 11.18 22.30 -36.32
C PRO A 20 10.94 21.67 -34.94
N GLU A 21 11.37 22.33 -33.87
CA GLU A 21 11.19 21.90 -32.48
C GLU A 21 9.72 21.82 -32.08
N ILE A 22 8.88 22.79 -32.52
CA ILE A 22 7.44 22.79 -32.23
C ILE A 22 6.71 21.75 -33.07
N ARG A 23 7.13 21.50 -34.28
CA ARG A 23 6.61 20.40 -35.12
C ARG A 23 6.83 19.03 -34.45
N LEU A 24 8.03 18.77 -33.96
CA LEU A 24 8.34 17.52 -33.23
C LEU A 24 7.48 17.37 -31.98
N LEU A 25 7.25 18.45 -31.23
CA LEU A 25 6.33 18.43 -30.11
C LEU A 25 4.89 18.09 -30.52
N ARG A 26 4.42 18.65 -31.63
CA ARG A 26 3.06 18.37 -32.18
C ARG A 26 2.91 16.91 -32.59
N GLU A 27 3.92 16.36 -33.25
CA GLU A 27 3.95 14.94 -33.63
C GLU A 27 3.92 14.01 -32.40
N LYS A 28 4.65 14.36 -31.38
CA LYS A 28 4.80 13.54 -30.16
C LYS A 28 3.61 13.67 -29.20
N TYR A 29 3.10 14.88 -28.99
CA TYR A 29 2.14 15.18 -27.93
C TYR A 29 0.75 15.59 -28.43
N GLY A 30 0.61 15.81 -29.74
CA GLY A 30 -0.64 16.24 -30.36
C GLY A 30 -0.77 17.76 -30.51
N HIS A 31 -1.53 18.17 -31.54
CA HIS A 31 -1.69 19.59 -31.92
C HIS A 31 -2.33 20.43 -30.80
N GLU A 32 -3.42 19.94 -30.21
CA GLU A 32 -4.20 20.70 -29.22
C GLU A 32 -3.39 21.04 -27.96
N ILE A 33 -2.59 20.08 -27.48
CA ILE A 33 -1.75 20.27 -26.30
C ILE A 33 -0.71 21.35 -26.54
N VAL A 34 -0.03 21.30 -27.68
CA VAL A 34 0.99 22.28 -28.05
C VAL A 34 0.37 23.65 -28.26
N MET A 35 -0.78 23.73 -28.91
CA MET A 35 -1.53 24.98 -29.12
C MET A 35 -1.93 25.62 -27.78
N ASP A 36 -2.39 24.83 -26.82
CA ASP A 36 -2.73 25.34 -25.49
C ASP A 36 -1.51 25.99 -24.83
N LYS A 37 -0.36 25.32 -24.87
CA LYS A 37 0.90 25.84 -24.28
C LYS A 37 1.40 27.08 -25.03
N ILE A 38 1.30 27.14 -26.36
CA ILE A 38 1.61 28.35 -27.12
C ILE A 38 0.77 29.51 -26.60
N ARG A 39 -0.54 29.35 -26.49
CA ARG A 39 -1.45 30.40 -26.00
C ARG A 39 -1.09 30.89 -24.61
N VAL A 40 -0.87 29.94 -23.67
CA VAL A 40 -0.50 30.27 -22.30
C VAL A 40 0.80 31.06 -22.24
N GLN A 41 1.86 30.62 -22.93
CA GLN A 41 3.16 31.30 -22.94
C GLN A 41 3.09 32.68 -23.62
N MET A 42 2.31 32.81 -24.69
CA MET A 42 2.10 34.11 -25.35
C MET A 42 1.29 35.08 -24.48
N GLU A 43 0.30 34.63 -23.73
CA GLU A 43 -0.44 35.45 -22.75
C GLU A 43 0.47 35.92 -21.64
N GLU A 44 1.30 35.03 -21.12
CA GLU A 44 2.27 35.40 -20.08
C GLU A 44 3.27 36.44 -20.56
N LEU A 45 3.79 36.32 -21.77
CA LEU A 45 4.63 37.34 -22.39
C LEU A 45 3.92 38.67 -22.54
N ARG A 46 2.69 38.67 -22.99
CA ARG A 46 1.88 39.90 -23.09
C ARG A 46 1.69 40.55 -21.73
N ARG A 47 1.43 39.76 -20.69
CA ARG A 47 1.29 40.24 -19.32
C ARG A 47 2.61 40.83 -18.81
N LYS A 48 3.76 40.18 -19.03
CA LYS A 48 5.09 40.70 -18.67
C LYS A 48 5.38 42.06 -19.32
N ILE A 49 5.15 42.19 -20.63
CA ILE A 49 5.31 43.46 -21.36
C ILE A 49 4.35 44.53 -20.82
N GLY A 50 3.09 44.16 -20.56
CA GLY A 50 2.08 45.09 -20.04
C GLY A 50 2.42 45.63 -18.64
N ALA A 51 2.98 44.78 -17.78
CA ALA A 51 3.35 45.10 -16.41
C ALA A 51 4.69 45.85 -16.29
N ALA A 52 5.58 45.80 -17.31
CA ALA A 52 6.90 46.37 -17.26
C ALA A 52 6.86 47.89 -16.93
N GLY A 53 7.56 48.28 -15.87
CA GLY A 53 7.69 49.68 -15.40
C GLY A 53 9.02 50.34 -15.77
N SER A 54 9.98 49.54 -16.28
CA SER A 54 11.32 50.05 -16.66
C SER A 54 11.76 49.49 -18.03
N GLU A 55 12.81 50.09 -18.60
CA GLU A 55 13.38 49.65 -19.86
C GLU A 55 14.11 48.31 -19.73
N GLU A 56 14.75 48.09 -18.57
CA GLU A 56 15.37 46.80 -18.20
C GLU A 56 14.35 45.66 -18.15
N GLU A 57 13.14 45.91 -17.63
CA GLU A 57 12.06 44.90 -17.61
C GLU A 57 11.52 44.57 -19.01
N LEU A 58 11.54 45.57 -19.91
CA LEU A 58 11.17 45.32 -21.34
C LEU A 58 12.27 44.53 -22.07
N GLU A 59 13.53 44.77 -21.76
CA GLU A 59 14.65 44.00 -22.32
C GLU A 59 14.59 42.54 -21.82
N ALA A 60 14.32 42.29 -20.54
CA ALA A 60 14.08 40.96 -19.99
C ALA A 60 12.88 40.26 -20.64
N ALA A 61 11.81 40.99 -20.95
CA ALA A 61 10.72 40.45 -21.76
C ALA A 61 11.16 40.08 -23.19
N GLY A 62 12.10 40.84 -23.76
CA GLY A 62 12.72 40.52 -25.06
C GLY A 62 13.53 39.22 -25.02
N GLU A 63 14.23 38.93 -23.96
CA GLU A 63 14.89 37.62 -23.76
C GLU A 63 13.88 36.49 -23.65
N SER A 64 12.77 36.72 -22.92
CA SER A 64 11.69 35.75 -22.84
C SER A 64 11.01 35.49 -24.20
N ILE A 65 10.95 36.48 -25.10
CA ILE A 65 10.46 36.28 -26.48
C ILE A 65 11.40 35.36 -27.27
N ARG A 66 12.72 35.54 -27.14
CA ARG A 66 13.72 34.67 -27.78
C ARG A 66 13.68 33.23 -27.25
N ALA A 67 13.44 33.08 -25.96
CA ALA A 67 13.33 31.78 -25.30
C ALA A 67 11.95 31.13 -25.45
N LEU A 68 11.00 31.76 -26.15
CA LEU A 68 9.60 31.27 -26.25
C LEU A 68 9.48 29.82 -26.75
N PRO A 69 10.19 29.37 -27.80
CA PRO A 69 10.10 27.98 -28.25
C PRO A 69 10.54 27.00 -27.17
N GLN A 70 11.62 27.30 -26.45
CA GLN A 70 12.11 26.47 -25.34
C GLN A 70 11.12 26.48 -24.17
N ALA A 71 10.51 27.61 -23.83
CA ALA A 71 9.52 27.70 -22.77
C ALA A 71 8.25 26.87 -23.09
N ILE A 72 7.84 26.86 -24.37
CA ILE A 72 6.74 26.00 -24.84
C ILE A 72 7.13 24.51 -24.68
N GLU A 73 8.32 24.13 -25.12
CA GLU A 73 8.82 22.77 -25.00
C GLU A 73 8.84 22.31 -23.53
N GLU A 74 9.45 23.08 -22.66
CA GLU A 74 9.51 22.80 -21.22
C GLU A 74 8.12 22.67 -20.61
N SER A 75 7.17 23.53 -20.99
CA SER A 75 5.79 23.51 -20.50
C SER A 75 5.02 22.27 -20.96
N VAL A 76 5.23 21.84 -22.22
CA VAL A 76 4.64 20.61 -22.75
C VAL A 76 5.24 19.39 -22.05
N GLN A 77 6.57 19.34 -21.92
CA GLN A 77 7.26 18.23 -21.27
C GLN A 77 6.89 18.12 -19.79
N GLU A 78 6.80 19.24 -19.06
CA GLU A 78 6.43 19.24 -17.64
C GLU A 78 5.02 18.72 -17.42
N GLN A 79 4.07 19.05 -18.31
CA GLN A 79 2.70 18.52 -18.25
C GLN A 79 2.66 16.98 -18.41
N HIS A 80 3.62 16.40 -19.14
CA HIS A 80 3.66 14.96 -19.44
C HIS A 80 4.61 14.19 -18.53
N LYS A 81 5.30 14.85 -17.60
CA LYS A 81 6.09 14.16 -16.60
C LYS A 81 5.18 13.45 -15.59
N PRO A 82 5.48 12.20 -15.22
CA PRO A 82 4.79 11.54 -14.15
C PRO A 82 4.84 12.39 -12.87
N ARG A 83 3.69 12.56 -12.22
CA ARG A 83 3.63 13.31 -10.93
C ARG A 83 4.28 12.52 -9.81
N VAL A 84 4.10 11.18 -9.81
CA VAL A 84 4.81 10.28 -8.89
C VAL A 84 6.24 10.14 -9.38
N ARG A 85 7.20 10.48 -8.52
CA ARG A 85 8.62 10.46 -8.86
C ARG A 85 9.46 9.99 -7.67
N LYS A 86 10.63 9.45 -7.97
CA LYS A 86 11.59 9.07 -6.96
C LYS A 86 12.03 10.29 -6.15
N VAL A 87 12.09 10.11 -4.82
CA VAL A 87 12.59 11.12 -3.88
C VAL A 87 13.68 10.52 -3.00
N ILE A 88 14.47 11.39 -2.36
CA ILE A 88 15.44 10.99 -1.36
C ILE A 88 14.75 11.05 0.00
N ASN A 89 14.72 9.93 0.72
CA ASN A 89 14.21 9.88 2.08
C ASN A 89 15.32 10.32 3.06
N ALA A 90 15.17 11.49 3.64
CA ALA A 90 16.06 12.04 4.67
C ALA A 90 15.33 12.28 6.00
N THR A 91 14.24 11.54 6.25
CA THR A 91 13.38 11.75 7.43
C THR A 91 13.86 11.00 8.68
N GLY A 92 14.77 10.04 8.54
CA GLY A 92 15.15 9.13 9.62
C GLY A 92 14.19 7.95 9.83
N THR A 93 13.08 7.88 9.08
CA THR A 93 12.09 6.79 9.15
C THR A 93 12.20 5.93 7.89
N ILE A 94 12.66 4.68 8.02
CA ILE A 94 12.90 3.79 6.87
C ILE A 94 11.59 3.44 6.15
N LEU A 95 10.58 2.95 6.88
CA LEU A 95 9.26 2.60 6.34
C LEU A 95 8.29 3.79 6.44
N HIS A 96 8.63 4.89 5.75
CA HIS A 96 7.84 6.11 5.82
C HIS A 96 6.55 5.99 5.01
N THR A 97 5.39 6.07 5.67
CA THR A 97 4.06 5.87 5.08
C THR A 97 3.83 6.75 3.84
N ASN A 98 4.21 8.04 3.90
CA ASN A 98 3.97 8.99 2.81
C ASN A 98 5.01 8.91 1.68
N LEU A 99 6.07 8.11 1.85
CA LEU A 99 7.14 7.94 0.87
C LEU A 99 7.15 6.55 0.21
N GLY A 100 6.01 5.84 0.27
CA GLY A 100 5.81 4.57 -0.44
C GLY A 100 6.21 3.33 0.35
N ARG A 101 6.61 3.45 1.64
CA ARG A 101 7.02 2.36 2.53
C ARG A 101 8.23 1.57 2.01
N ALA A 102 8.16 0.23 1.95
CA ALA A 102 9.27 -0.61 1.55
C ALA A 102 9.59 -0.47 0.04
N PRO A 103 10.82 -0.10 -0.34
CA PRO A 103 11.26 -0.19 -1.73
C PRO A 103 11.61 -1.63 -2.10
N ILE A 104 11.32 -2.04 -3.34
CA ILE A 104 11.79 -3.28 -3.92
C ILE A 104 13.20 -3.11 -4.49
N SER A 105 13.99 -4.19 -4.59
CA SER A 105 15.33 -4.16 -5.16
C SER A 105 15.29 -3.87 -6.67
N ARG A 106 16.42 -3.39 -7.22
CA ARG A 106 16.54 -3.16 -8.67
C ARG A 106 16.36 -4.47 -9.45
N GLU A 107 16.97 -5.56 -8.98
CA GLU A 107 16.85 -6.87 -9.61
C GLU A 107 15.40 -7.36 -9.68
N GLN A 108 14.67 -7.20 -8.58
CA GLN A 108 13.23 -7.53 -8.53
C GLN A 108 12.41 -6.64 -9.46
N ALA A 109 12.73 -5.33 -9.55
CA ALA A 109 12.05 -4.41 -10.44
C ALA A 109 12.28 -4.74 -11.92
N GLU A 110 13.48 -5.16 -12.31
CA GLU A 110 13.79 -5.61 -13.66
C GLU A 110 12.99 -6.88 -14.02
N LYS A 111 13.01 -7.90 -13.17
CA LYS A 111 12.19 -9.13 -13.35
C LYS A 111 10.69 -8.83 -13.41
N LEU A 112 10.22 -7.92 -12.55
CA LEU A 112 8.82 -7.47 -12.57
C LEU A 112 8.47 -6.85 -13.92
N THR A 113 9.33 -5.97 -14.44
CA THR A 113 9.13 -5.32 -15.75
C THR A 113 8.99 -6.34 -16.86
N ASP A 114 9.86 -7.35 -16.91
CA ASP A 114 9.82 -8.41 -17.94
C ASP A 114 8.49 -9.17 -17.94
N ILE A 115 7.94 -9.47 -16.75
CA ILE A 115 6.70 -10.24 -16.62
C ILE A 115 5.47 -9.35 -16.94
N VAL A 116 5.44 -8.10 -16.45
CA VAL A 116 4.25 -7.27 -16.58
C VAL A 116 4.08 -6.61 -17.93
N THR A 117 5.14 -6.53 -18.73
CA THR A 117 5.11 -6.01 -20.11
C THR A 117 4.57 -7.02 -21.14
N GLY A 118 4.43 -8.30 -20.73
CA GLY A 118 3.90 -9.37 -21.58
C GLY A 118 2.62 -10.02 -21.05
N TYR A 119 2.19 -11.06 -21.75
CA TYR A 119 1.20 -12.01 -21.23
C TYR A 119 1.86 -12.90 -20.17
N SER A 120 1.10 -13.28 -19.14
CA SER A 120 1.59 -14.12 -18.06
C SER A 120 0.58 -15.21 -17.70
N ASN A 121 1.05 -16.24 -17.02
CA ASN A 121 0.25 -17.36 -16.52
C ASN A 121 -0.49 -17.04 -15.21
N LEU A 122 -0.81 -15.79 -14.93
CA LEU A 122 -1.38 -15.33 -13.65
C LEU A 122 -2.56 -16.19 -13.14
N GLU A 123 -3.45 -16.60 -14.03
CA GLU A 123 -4.57 -17.51 -13.73
C GLU A 123 -4.60 -18.68 -14.73
N TYR A 124 -3.43 -19.18 -15.14
CA TYR A 124 -3.34 -20.27 -16.09
C TYR A 124 -2.28 -21.29 -15.66
N ASP A 125 -2.70 -22.55 -15.55
CA ASP A 125 -1.81 -23.68 -15.28
C ASP A 125 -1.20 -24.15 -16.61
N LEU A 126 0.06 -23.83 -16.82
CA LEU A 126 0.78 -24.17 -18.06
C LEU A 126 0.95 -25.67 -18.25
N ALA A 127 1.11 -26.44 -17.17
CA ALA A 127 1.29 -27.88 -17.24
C ALA A 127 -0.02 -28.62 -17.58
N ALA A 128 -1.12 -28.17 -16.99
CA ALA A 128 -2.42 -28.76 -17.20
C ALA A 128 -3.20 -28.16 -18.39
N GLY A 129 -2.71 -27.08 -19.00
CA GLY A 129 -3.36 -26.40 -20.13
C GLY A 129 -4.75 -25.83 -19.82
N ARG A 130 -4.99 -25.42 -18.56
CA ARG A 130 -6.31 -24.98 -18.10
C ARG A 130 -6.22 -23.80 -17.14
N ARG A 131 -7.36 -23.25 -16.79
CA ARG A 131 -7.44 -22.17 -15.79
C ARG A 131 -6.86 -22.63 -14.45
N GLY A 132 -5.91 -21.84 -13.94
CA GLY A 132 -5.28 -21.97 -12.63
C GLY A 132 -5.82 -20.98 -11.60
N GLU A 133 -5.27 -21.05 -10.40
CA GLU A 133 -5.57 -20.12 -9.30
C GLU A 133 -4.43 -19.12 -9.12
N ARG A 134 -4.78 -17.85 -8.96
CA ARG A 134 -3.84 -16.75 -8.71
C ARG A 134 -2.98 -16.97 -7.47
N TYR A 135 -3.53 -17.58 -6.43
CA TYR A 135 -2.84 -17.84 -5.17
C TYR A 135 -1.74 -18.90 -5.28
N SER A 136 -1.75 -19.75 -6.31
CA SER A 136 -0.75 -20.81 -6.50
C SER A 136 0.68 -20.28 -6.62
N HIS A 137 0.87 -19.06 -7.11
CA HIS A 137 2.20 -18.45 -7.30
C HIS A 137 2.95 -18.18 -5.99
N PHE A 138 2.26 -17.86 -4.93
CA PHE A 138 2.89 -17.47 -3.66
C PHE A 138 2.44 -18.28 -2.43
N ALA A 139 1.28 -18.96 -2.48
CA ALA A 139 0.76 -19.65 -1.30
C ALA A 139 1.70 -20.73 -0.77
N GLN A 140 2.29 -21.55 -1.65
CA GLN A 140 3.26 -22.56 -1.25
C GLN A 140 4.56 -21.96 -0.68
N LEU A 141 5.01 -20.83 -1.22
CA LEU A 141 6.17 -20.10 -0.71
C LEU A 141 5.89 -19.59 0.72
N LEU A 142 4.76 -18.93 0.92
CA LEU A 142 4.33 -18.46 2.24
C LEU A 142 4.21 -19.61 3.25
N CYS A 143 3.55 -20.71 2.88
CA CYS A 143 3.42 -21.88 3.76
C CYS A 143 4.80 -22.45 4.14
N ARG A 144 5.72 -22.57 3.20
CA ARG A 144 7.08 -23.07 3.44
C ARG A 144 7.89 -22.15 4.36
N LEU A 145 7.76 -20.83 4.18
CA LEU A 145 8.49 -19.84 4.97
C LEU A 145 7.92 -19.66 6.37
N THR A 146 6.62 -19.86 6.57
CA THR A 146 5.94 -19.54 7.83
C THR A 146 5.51 -20.75 8.63
N GLY A 147 5.40 -21.93 8.00
CA GLY A 147 4.82 -23.13 8.62
C GLY A 147 3.29 -23.19 8.61
N ALA A 148 2.62 -22.24 7.96
CA ALA A 148 1.16 -22.25 7.82
C ALA A 148 0.67 -23.35 6.88
N GLU A 149 -0.60 -23.79 7.04
CA GLU A 149 -1.21 -24.83 6.20
C GLU A 149 -1.68 -24.30 4.84
N ASP A 150 -2.11 -23.03 4.76
CA ASP A 150 -2.58 -22.39 3.52
C ASP A 150 -2.38 -20.86 3.63
N ALA A 151 -2.44 -20.18 2.48
CA ALA A 151 -2.27 -18.75 2.40
C ALA A 151 -3.15 -18.12 1.31
N MET A 152 -3.52 -16.87 1.51
CA MET A 152 -4.14 -16.01 0.49
C MET A 152 -3.68 -14.57 0.65
N VAL A 153 -3.92 -13.75 -0.36
CA VAL A 153 -3.49 -12.35 -0.38
C VAL A 153 -4.62 -11.47 -0.90
N VAL A 154 -4.79 -10.32 -0.24
CA VAL A 154 -5.70 -9.25 -0.62
C VAL A 154 -4.93 -7.93 -0.74
N ASN A 155 -5.59 -6.85 -1.16
CA ASN A 155 -4.93 -5.61 -1.56
C ASN A 155 -4.21 -4.83 -0.42
N ASN A 156 -4.58 -5.03 0.84
CA ASN A 156 -3.86 -4.49 2.01
C ASN A 156 -4.28 -5.19 3.31
N ASN A 157 -3.59 -4.92 4.42
CA ASN A 157 -3.85 -5.59 5.68
C ASN A 157 -5.20 -5.22 6.32
N ALA A 158 -5.69 -4.00 6.14
CA ALA A 158 -7.03 -3.61 6.60
C ALA A 158 -8.12 -4.47 5.93
N ALA A 159 -7.98 -4.71 4.62
CA ALA A 159 -8.86 -5.61 3.87
C ALA A 159 -8.71 -7.07 4.32
N ALA A 160 -7.50 -7.49 4.73
CA ALA A 160 -7.27 -8.82 5.29
C ALA A 160 -8.05 -9.02 6.58
N VAL A 161 -7.91 -8.11 7.54
CA VAL A 161 -8.64 -8.17 8.82
C VAL A 161 -10.15 -8.12 8.59
N MET A 162 -10.64 -7.23 7.71
CA MET A 162 -12.06 -7.15 7.35
C MET A 162 -12.58 -8.46 6.74
N LEU A 163 -11.83 -9.07 5.82
CA LEU A 163 -12.20 -10.34 5.20
C LEU A 163 -12.25 -11.48 6.21
N VAL A 164 -11.25 -11.57 7.08
CA VAL A 164 -11.18 -12.59 8.16
C VAL A 164 -12.39 -12.46 9.06
N LEU A 165 -12.64 -11.30 9.62
CA LEU A 165 -13.73 -11.04 10.57
C LEU A 165 -15.10 -11.25 9.90
N SER A 166 -15.31 -10.73 8.68
CA SER A 166 -16.58 -10.90 7.96
C SER A 166 -16.85 -12.35 7.54
N THR A 167 -15.82 -13.19 7.47
CA THR A 167 -15.96 -14.61 7.14
C THR A 167 -16.17 -15.47 8.38
N LEU A 168 -15.40 -15.21 9.44
CA LEU A 168 -15.33 -16.11 10.61
C LEU A 168 -16.18 -15.64 11.79
N ALA A 169 -16.50 -14.35 11.87
CA ALA A 169 -17.13 -13.77 13.06
C ALA A 169 -18.41 -12.95 12.78
N LYS A 170 -18.87 -12.86 11.52
CA LYS A 170 -20.07 -12.08 11.18
C LYS A 170 -21.28 -12.47 12.03
N GLY A 171 -21.93 -11.50 12.63
CA GLY A 171 -23.11 -11.67 13.50
C GLY A 171 -22.81 -12.32 14.85
N GLY A 172 -21.54 -12.39 15.25
CA GLY A 172 -21.11 -12.89 16.54
C GLY A 172 -20.05 -11.99 17.17
N GLU A 173 -19.64 -12.36 18.37
CA GLU A 173 -18.72 -11.60 19.21
C GLU A 173 -17.27 -11.96 18.94
N VAL A 174 -16.40 -10.94 18.98
CA VAL A 174 -14.93 -11.09 18.92
C VAL A 174 -14.34 -10.42 20.14
N ILE A 175 -13.65 -11.19 20.95
CA ILE A 175 -13.01 -10.72 22.17
C ILE A 175 -11.61 -10.20 21.84
N VAL A 176 -11.29 -8.99 22.28
CA VAL A 176 -9.99 -8.35 22.11
C VAL A 176 -9.60 -7.55 23.36
N SER A 177 -8.31 -7.51 23.67
CA SER A 177 -7.79 -6.69 24.77
C SER A 177 -7.99 -5.20 24.48
N ARG A 178 -8.48 -4.44 25.47
CA ARG A 178 -8.61 -2.98 25.39
C ARG A 178 -7.27 -2.29 25.10
N GLY A 179 -6.16 -2.84 25.62
CA GLY A 179 -4.81 -2.37 25.32
C GLY A 179 -4.34 -2.60 23.88
N GLU A 180 -5.10 -3.37 23.08
CA GLU A 180 -4.78 -3.70 21.70
C GLU A 180 -5.69 -3.00 20.67
N LEU A 181 -6.57 -2.10 21.12
CA LEU A 181 -7.44 -1.30 20.25
C LEU A 181 -6.66 -0.14 19.64
N VAL A 182 -5.86 -0.43 18.63
CA VAL A 182 -4.95 0.51 18.00
C VAL A 182 -5.65 1.37 16.94
N GLU A 183 -5.12 2.59 16.75
CA GLU A 183 -5.32 3.39 15.54
C GLU A 183 -4.00 3.44 14.78
N ILE A 184 -4.02 3.03 13.50
CA ILE A 184 -2.84 3.01 12.63
C ILE A 184 -3.15 3.81 11.37
N GLY A 185 -2.20 4.62 10.93
CA GLY A 185 -2.15 5.39 9.70
C GLY A 185 -3.49 5.75 9.04
N GLY A 186 -3.84 7.02 8.99
CA GLY A 186 -5.03 7.48 8.25
C GLY A 186 -6.38 7.08 8.84
N LYS A 187 -6.47 6.89 10.15
CA LYS A 187 -7.71 6.57 10.88
C LYS A 187 -8.18 5.10 10.76
N PHE A 188 -7.31 4.15 10.47
CA PHE A 188 -7.63 2.74 10.63
C PHE A 188 -7.75 2.42 12.13
N ARG A 189 -8.95 2.10 12.61
CA ARG A 189 -9.24 1.72 13.99
C ARG A 189 -9.80 0.31 14.03
N VAL A 190 -9.27 -0.52 14.92
CA VAL A 190 -9.74 -1.90 15.09
C VAL A 190 -11.26 -1.97 15.35
N PRO A 191 -11.84 -1.15 16.24
CA PRO A 191 -13.29 -1.16 16.45
C PRO A 191 -14.12 -0.84 15.20
N ASP A 192 -13.67 0.13 14.39
CA ASP A 192 -14.40 0.55 13.18
C ASP A 192 -14.37 -0.55 12.12
N VAL A 193 -13.23 -1.22 11.95
CA VAL A 193 -13.08 -2.36 11.03
C VAL A 193 -13.93 -3.55 11.49
N MET A 194 -13.98 -3.81 12.79
CA MET A 194 -14.80 -4.86 13.36
C MET A 194 -16.29 -4.61 13.10
N ALA A 195 -16.77 -3.40 13.40
CA ALA A 195 -18.15 -3.01 13.10
C ALA A 195 -18.47 -3.12 11.59
N ALA A 196 -17.57 -2.66 10.72
CA ALA A 196 -17.72 -2.75 9.27
C ALA A 196 -17.73 -4.21 8.76
N SER A 197 -17.08 -5.13 9.46
CA SER A 197 -17.08 -6.57 9.12
C SER A 197 -18.38 -7.28 9.54
N GLY A 198 -19.21 -6.63 10.34
CA GLY A 198 -20.43 -7.18 10.91
C GLY A 198 -20.20 -8.09 12.12
N ALA A 199 -19.05 -7.98 12.79
CA ALA A 199 -18.74 -8.62 14.06
C ALA A 199 -18.98 -7.64 15.24
N ASP A 200 -19.41 -8.16 16.37
CA ASP A 200 -19.61 -7.41 17.59
C ASP A 200 -18.30 -7.40 18.42
N LEU A 201 -17.83 -6.20 18.77
CA LEU A 201 -16.63 -6.02 19.61
C LEU A 201 -16.94 -6.30 21.07
N VAL A 202 -16.13 -7.19 21.70
CA VAL A 202 -16.12 -7.41 23.15
C VAL A 202 -14.75 -7.06 23.68
N GLU A 203 -14.64 -5.94 24.39
CA GLU A 203 -13.40 -5.43 24.95
C GLU A 203 -13.14 -6.05 26.34
N VAL A 204 -11.93 -6.54 26.60
CA VAL A 204 -11.55 -7.12 27.89
C VAL A 204 -10.33 -6.43 28.49
N GLY A 205 -10.21 -6.52 29.81
CA GLY A 205 -9.11 -5.92 30.55
C GLY A 205 -9.17 -4.39 30.59
N THR A 206 -8.00 -3.77 30.74
CA THR A 206 -7.78 -2.33 30.78
C THR A 206 -6.73 -1.90 29.75
N THR A 207 -6.43 -0.60 29.67
CA THR A 207 -5.44 -0.05 28.75
C THR A 207 -4.07 -0.72 28.90
N ASN A 208 -3.64 -1.01 30.13
CA ASN A 208 -2.29 -1.47 30.43
C ASN A 208 -2.23 -2.92 30.96
N LYS A 209 -3.36 -3.49 31.37
CA LYS A 209 -3.41 -4.86 31.89
C LYS A 209 -4.61 -5.63 31.36
N THR A 210 -4.34 -6.81 30.87
CA THR A 210 -5.35 -7.79 30.50
C THR A 210 -4.87 -9.16 30.99
N HIS A 211 -5.72 -9.82 31.78
CA HIS A 211 -5.45 -11.13 32.35
C HIS A 211 -6.18 -12.22 31.56
N PHE A 212 -5.72 -13.45 31.68
CA PHE A 212 -6.38 -14.61 31.08
C PHE A 212 -7.84 -14.78 31.58
N SER A 213 -8.11 -14.46 32.84
CA SER A 213 -9.46 -14.48 33.41
C SER A 213 -10.42 -13.55 32.65
N ASP A 214 -9.94 -12.38 32.20
CA ASP A 214 -10.77 -11.41 31.50
C ASP A 214 -11.33 -12.00 30.18
N TYR A 215 -10.49 -12.73 29.44
CA TYR A 215 -10.93 -13.45 28.24
C TYR A 215 -11.90 -14.58 28.57
N LYS A 216 -11.60 -15.36 29.62
CA LYS A 216 -12.42 -16.52 30.02
C LYS A 216 -13.82 -16.08 30.47
N GLU A 217 -13.92 -15.00 31.25
CA GLU A 217 -15.20 -14.49 31.77
C GLU A 217 -16.06 -13.81 30.69
N ALA A 218 -15.44 -13.29 29.63
CA ALA A 218 -16.13 -12.65 28.52
C ALA A 218 -16.69 -13.63 27.47
N LEU A 219 -16.36 -14.91 27.53
CA LEU A 219 -16.85 -15.92 26.60
C LEU A 219 -18.36 -16.15 26.75
N THR A 220 -19.05 -16.11 25.63
CA THR A 220 -20.48 -16.42 25.50
C THR A 220 -20.72 -17.42 24.37
N GLU A 221 -21.93 -17.93 24.24
CA GLU A 221 -22.33 -18.76 23.09
C GLU A 221 -22.27 -18.00 21.74
N ARG A 222 -22.26 -16.66 21.77
CA ARG A 222 -22.11 -15.80 20.61
C ARG A 222 -20.67 -15.55 20.20
N THR A 223 -19.69 -15.91 21.05
CA THR A 223 -18.27 -15.68 20.76
C THR A 223 -17.83 -16.52 19.58
N LYS A 224 -17.24 -15.89 18.56
CA LYS A 224 -16.79 -16.52 17.31
C LYS A 224 -15.27 -16.53 17.14
N ALA A 225 -14.53 -15.64 17.82
CA ALA A 225 -13.09 -15.58 17.74
C ALA A 225 -12.46 -14.84 18.93
N LEU A 226 -11.21 -15.15 19.23
CA LEU A 226 -10.31 -14.33 20.04
C LEU A 226 -9.38 -13.59 19.09
N LEU A 227 -9.29 -12.25 19.20
CA LEU A 227 -8.44 -11.44 18.36
C LEU A 227 -7.26 -10.88 19.16
N LYS A 228 -6.06 -11.09 18.65
CA LYS A 228 -4.83 -10.43 19.08
C LYS A 228 -4.45 -9.35 18.08
N VAL A 229 -4.04 -8.18 18.55
CA VAL A 229 -3.54 -7.11 17.68
C VAL A 229 -2.18 -6.65 18.20
N HIS A 230 -1.18 -6.74 17.33
CA HIS A 230 0.16 -6.29 17.67
C HIS A 230 0.24 -4.76 17.69
N THR A 231 0.71 -4.20 18.82
CA THR A 231 0.85 -2.75 19.04
C THR A 231 2.15 -2.22 18.42
N SER A 232 2.28 -2.28 17.09
CA SER A 232 3.51 -1.98 16.36
C SER A 232 3.93 -0.50 16.39
N ASN A 233 3.01 0.42 16.72
CA ASN A 233 3.21 1.87 16.62
C ASN A 233 3.29 2.60 17.98
N TYR A 234 3.12 1.89 19.10
CA TYR A 234 3.31 2.44 20.44
C TYR A 234 3.73 1.35 21.43
N ARG A 235 4.22 1.78 22.59
CA ARG A 235 4.53 0.89 23.73
C ARG A 235 3.96 1.48 25.01
N ILE A 236 3.39 0.62 25.86
CA ILE A 236 3.02 0.98 27.22
C ILE A 236 4.13 0.44 28.13
N VAL A 237 4.74 1.33 28.91
CA VAL A 237 5.87 1.00 29.80
C VAL A 237 5.47 1.18 31.26
N GLY A 238 5.83 0.24 32.11
CA GLY A 238 5.53 0.28 33.54
C GLY A 238 4.78 -0.97 33.99
N PHE A 239 3.70 -0.80 34.74
CA PHE A 239 2.88 -1.90 35.25
C PHE A 239 1.93 -2.42 34.16
N THR A 240 2.45 -3.26 33.27
CA THR A 240 1.71 -3.81 32.13
C THR A 240 1.58 -5.33 32.24
N GLU A 241 0.51 -5.87 31.66
CA GLU A 241 0.29 -7.31 31.51
C GLU A 241 -0.53 -7.59 30.25
N SER A 242 -0.18 -8.61 29.50
CA SER A 242 -0.90 -9.02 28.28
C SER A 242 -0.93 -10.55 28.19
N VAL A 243 -1.93 -11.09 27.54
CA VAL A 243 -2.11 -12.54 27.37
C VAL A 243 -1.56 -12.95 26.00
N GLY A 244 -0.70 -13.98 25.98
CA GLY A 244 -0.11 -14.53 24.76
C GLY A 244 -1.08 -15.38 23.95
N ILE A 245 -0.73 -15.64 22.69
CA ILE A 245 -1.50 -16.54 21.81
C ILE A 245 -1.48 -17.97 22.37
N ASP A 246 -0.34 -18.41 22.87
CA ASP A 246 -0.12 -19.72 23.50
C ASP A 246 -1.01 -19.95 24.71
N GLU A 247 -1.28 -18.90 25.50
CA GLU A 247 -2.23 -18.95 26.62
C GLU A 247 -3.69 -18.95 26.14
N LEU A 248 -4.03 -18.17 25.10
CA LEU A 248 -5.38 -18.09 24.55
C LEU A 248 -5.77 -19.34 23.75
N LYS A 249 -4.79 -20.03 23.16
CA LYS A 249 -5.05 -21.15 22.28
C LYS A 249 -5.83 -22.30 22.92
N PRO A 250 -5.47 -22.80 24.11
CA PRO A 250 -6.26 -23.85 24.79
C PRO A 250 -7.70 -23.42 25.10
N LEU A 251 -7.89 -22.13 25.47
CA LEU A 251 -9.22 -21.57 25.72
C LEU A 251 -10.08 -21.56 24.45
N ALA A 252 -9.51 -21.10 23.36
CA ALA A 252 -10.20 -21.06 22.06
C ALA A 252 -10.55 -22.47 21.54
N GLU A 253 -9.65 -23.44 21.72
CA GLU A 253 -9.89 -24.84 21.33
C GLU A 253 -11.02 -25.48 22.14
N ALA A 254 -11.08 -25.22 23.44
CA ALA A 254 -12.15 -25.73 24.30
C ALA A 254 -13.55 -25.23 23.85
N HIS A 255 -13.61 -24.07 23.20
CA HIS A 255 -14.85 -23.45 22.70
C HIS A 255 -15.03 -23.59 21.17
N GLY A 256 -14.12 -24.26 20.49
CA GLY A 256 -14.18 -24.50 19.04
C GLY A 256 -14.07 -23.24 18.18
N ILE A 257 -13.46 -22.16 18.69
CA ILE A 257 -13.28 -20.87 18.04
C ILE A 257 -11.82 -20.63 17.65
N PRO A 258 -11.52 -19.80 16.60
CA PRO A 258 -10.15 -19.48 16.23
C PRO A 258 -9.52 -18.39 17.09
N VAL A 259 -8.19 -18.46 17.25
CA VAL A 259 -7.34 -17.32 17.62
C VAL A 259 -6.86 -16.66 16.32
N ILE A 260 -7.21 -15.39 16.15
CA ILE A 260 -6.83 -14.56 15.01
C ILE A 260 -5.79 -13.56 15.48
N GLU A 261 -4.74 -13.33 14.70
CA GLU A 261 -3.77 -12.28 14.98
C GLU A 261 -3.68 -11.27 13.83
N ASP A 262 -3.82 -9.98 14.16
CA ASP A 262 -3.39 -8.89 13.31
C ASP A 262 -1.97 -8.47 13.73
N LEU A 263 -0.97 -9.08 13.11
CA LEU A 263 0.44 -8.82 13.39
C LEU A 263 0.90 -7.50 12.74
N GLY A 264 0.38 -7.18 11.58
CA GLY A 264 0.62 -5.94 10.87
C GLY A 264 2.03 -5.77 10.28
N SER A 265 3.09 -6.05 11.02
CA SER A 265 4.50 -5.80 10.62
C SER A 265 5.00 -6.72 9.51
N GLY A 266 4.69 -8.00 9.56
CA GLY A 266 5.01 -8.99 8.53
C GLY A 266 6.48 -9.38 8.45
N VAL A 267 7.24 -9.27 9.53
CA VAL A 267 8.63 -9.69 9.56
C VAL A 267 8.74 -11.21 9.51
N LEU A 268 9.61 -11.73 8.62
CA LEU A 268 9.92 -13.16 8.48
C LEU A 268 11.32 -13.53 8.98
N ILE A 269 12.13 -12.55 9.31
CA ILE A 269 13.51 -12.74 9.78
C ILE A 269 13.66 -12.21 11.20
N ASP A 270 14.50 -12.86 11.98
CA ASP A 270 14.83 -12.41 13.32
C ASP A 270 15.71 -11.16 13.25
N LEU A 271 15.16 -10.01 13.61
CA LEU A 271 15.83 -8.71 13.55
C LEU A 271 16.93 -8.55 14.61
N GLU A 272 16.90 -9.32 15.72
CA GLU A 272 17.93 -9.27 16.75
C GLU A 272 19.30 -9.71 16.22
N LYS A 273 19.34 -10.61 15.23
CA LYS A 273 20.56 -11.01 14.52
C LYS A 273 21.29 -9.86 13.82
N TYR A 274 20.56 -8.77 13.57
CA TYR A 274 21.10 -7.55 12.94
C TYR A 274 21.27 -6.39 13.93
N GLY A 275 21.18 -6.67 15.24
CA GLY A 275 21.33 -5.65 16.30
C GLY A 275 20.12 -4.72 16.45
N LEU A 276 18.96 -5.11 15.94
CA LEU A 276 17.71 -4.39 16.10
C LEU A 276 16.90 -4.97 17.26
N HIS A 277 15.89 -4.26 17.73
CA HIS A 277 14.98 -4.78 18.74
C HIS A 277 14.17 -5.96 18.20
N HIS A 278 13.78 -6.86 19.07
CA HIS A 278 12.86 -7.95 18.75
C HIS A 278 11.54 -7.40 18.19
N GLU A 279 11.15 -7.92 17.06
CA GLU A 279 9.84 -7.74 16.46
C GLU A 279 9.24 -9.12 16.23
N PRO A 280 8.03 -9.42 16.72
CA PRO A 280 7.43 -10.75 16.58
C PRO A 280 7.37 -11.18 15.11
N THR A 281 7.93 -12.35 14.84
CA THR A 281 7.90 -12.91 13.47
C THR A 281 6.59 -13.64 13.20
N VAL A 282 6.21 -13.70 11.94
CA VAL A 282 5.04 -14.46 11.50
C VAL A 282 5.12 -15.93 11.92
N GLN A 283 6.33 -16.50 11.91
CA GLN A 283 6.58 -17.88 12.35
C GLN A 283 6.34 -18.09 13.86
N GLU A 284 6.65 -17.08 14.68
CA GLU A 284 6.36 -17.13 16.12
C GLU A 284 4.86 -17.18 16.39
N SER A 285 4.07 -16.38 15.68
CA SER A 285 2.61 -16.39 15.77
C SER A 285 2.01 -17.77 15.44
N ILE A 286 2.47 -18.38 14.33
CA ILE A 286 2.03 -19.72 13.94
C ILE A 286 2.44 -20.77 14.98
N ARG A 287 3.67 -20.72 15.50
CA ARG A 287 4.16 -21.65 16.54
C ARG A 287 3.43 -21.47 17.86
N ALA A 288 3.06 -20.25 18.22
CA ALA A 288 2.24 -19.97 19.41
C ALA A 288 0.81 -20.49 19.29
N GLY A 289 0.38 -20.88 18.09
CA GLY A 289 -0.92 -21.52 17.85
C GLY A 289 -1.98 -20.61 17.26
N ALA A 290 -1.62 -19.46 16.68
CA ALA A 290 -2.57 -18.66 15.92
C ALA A 290 -3.20 -19.48 14.80
N ASP A 291 -4.53 -19.42 14.69
CA ASP A 291 -5.27 -20.12 13.64
C ASP A 291 -5.28 -19.36 12.32
N VAL A 292 -5.22 -18.02 12.42
CA VAL A 292 -5.13 -17.08 11.27
C VAL A 292 -4.22 -15.92 11.68
N VAL A 293 -3.27 -15.57 10.82
CA VAL A 293 -2.40 -14.41 10.99
C VAL A 293 -2.53 -13.50 9.78
N CYS A 294 -2.72 -12.19 10.03
CA CYS A 294 -2.79 -11.15 9.02
C CYS A 294 -1.59 -10.21 9.12
N PHE A 295 -0.99 -9.83 7.99
CA PHE A 295 0.11 -8.87 7.99
C PHE A 295 0.28 -8.15 6.63
N SER A 296 1.03 -7.04 6.65
CA SER A 296 1.27 -6.19 5.48
C SER A 296 2.47 -6.68 4.67
N GLY A 297 2.35 -6.66 3.34
CA GLY A 297 3.47 -6.99 2.45
C GLY A 297 4.50 -5.86 2.30
N ASP A 298 4.08 -4.61 2.42
CA ASP A 298 4.86 -3.40 2.17
C ASP A 298 5.52 -2.78 3.42
N LYS A 299 5.60 -3.55 4.50
CA LYS A 299 6.31 -3.18 5.72
C LYS A 299 7.59 -4.00 5.86
N LEU A 300 7.79 -4.72 6.98
CA LEU A 300 9.02 -5.46 7.27
C LEU A 300 9.23 -6.69 6.38
N LEU A 301 8.21 -7.17 5.68
CA LEU A 301 8.40 -8.15 4.61
C LEU A 301 9.22 -7.59 3.44
N GLY A 302 9.17 -6.28 3.19
CA GLY A 302 9.91 -5.63 2.11
C GLY A 302 9.30 -5.83 0.71
N GLY A 303 8.02 -6.17 0.63
CA GLY A 303 7.31 -6.47 -0.60
C GLY A 303 6.37 -5.37 -1.09
N PRO A 304 5.47 -5.68 -2.02
CA PRO A 304 4.44 -4.76 -2.50
C PRO A 304 3.35 -4.56 -1.45
N GLN A 305 2.53 -3.51 -1.64
CA GLN A 305 1.32 -3.37 -0.85
C GLN A 305 0.43 -4.60 -1.04
N ALA A 306 0.21 -5.32 0.05
CA ALA A 306 -0.64 -6.50 0.13
C ALA A 306 -1.08 -6.73 1.58
N GLY A 307 -2.25 -7.33 1.76
CA GLY A 307 -2.67 -7.96 3.00
C GLY A 307 -2.51 -9.47 2.87
N ILE A 308 -1.58 -10.03 3.60
CA ILE A 308 -1.27 -11.45 3.56
C ILE A 308 -2.03 -12.12 4.70
N ILE A 309 -2.73 -13.20 4.41
CA ILE A 309 -3.50 -14.00 5.35
C ILE A 309 -2.97 -15.42 5.26
N ILE A 310 -2.47 -15.94 6.37
CA ILE A 310 -1.98 -17.31 6.49
C ILE A 310 -2.63 -18.01 7.67
N GLY A 311 -2.60 -19.32 7.70
CA GLY A 311 -3.09 -20.08 8.84
C GLY A 311 -3.63 -21.45 8.48
N LYS A 312 -4.60 -21.94 9.26
CA LYS A 312 -5.21 -23.24 9.07
C LYS A 312 -6.02 -23.27 7.77
N LYS A 313 -5.83 -24.33 6.99
CA LYS A 313 -6.44 -24.52 5.66
C LYS A 313 -7.96 -24.33 5.68
N LYS A 314 -8.66 -24.84 6.71
CA LYS A 314 -10.12 -24.72 6.83
C LYS A 314 -10.59 -23.24 6.81
N TYR A 315 -9.89 -22.34 7.47
CA TYR A 315 -10.24 -20.93 7.54
C TYR A 315 -9.87 -20.18 6.26
N ILE A 316 -8.68 -20.45 5.72
CA ILE A 316 -8.26 -19.85 4.44
C ILE A 316 -9.21 -20.25 3.30
N GLN A 317 -9.62 -21.52 3.23
CA GLN A 317 -10.57 -21.98 2.22
C GLN A 317 -11.98 -21.36 2.39
N ALA A 318 -12.43 -21.09 3.62
CA ALA A 318 -13.67 -20.36 3.87
C ALA A 318 -13.59 -18.92 3.34
N MET A 319 -12.47 -18.23 3.58
CA MET A 319 -12.24 -16.86 3.08
C MET A 319 -12.15 -16.81 1.54
N LYS A 320 -11.49 -17.78 0.89
CA LYS A 320 -11.43 -17.88 -0.58
C LYS A 320 -12.83 -17.96 -1.22
N LYS A 321 -13.85 -18.46 -0.51
CA LYS A 321 -15.25 -18.53 -0.95
C LYS A 321 -16.05 -17.26 -0.68
N ASN A 322 -15.57 -16.36 0.15
CA ASN A 322 -16.25 -15.10 0.47
C ASN A 322 -16.27 -14.17 -0.76
N GLN A 323 -17.41 -13.58 -1.09
CA GLN A 323 -17.57 -12.70 -2.25
C GLN A 323 -16.67 -11.44 -2.18
N LEU A 324 -16.34 -10.96 -0.99
CA LEU A 324 -15.40 -9.85 -0.79
C LEU A 324 -14.02 -10.14 -1.38
N THR A 325 -13.59 -11.40 -1.42
CA THR A 325 -12.31 -11.81 -2.01
C THR A 325 -12.15 -11.32 -3.46
N ARG A 326 -13.27 -11.25 -4.22
CA ARG A 326 -13.21 -10.72 -5.58
C ARG A 326 -13.01 -9.21 -5.63
N ALA A 327 -13.62 -8.46 -4.71
CA ALA A 327 -13.46 -7.00 -4.61
C ALA A 327 -12.09 -6.60 -4.07
N LEU A 328 -11.51 -7.44 -3.21
CA LEU A 328 -10.22 -7.21 -2.54
C LEU A 328 -9.03 -7.86 -3.28
N ARG A 329 -9.25 -8.32 -4.50
CA ARG A 329 -8.28 -9.10 -5.26
C ARG A 329 -7.08 -8.27 -5.70
N VAL A 330 -5.87 -8.78 -5.48
CA VAL A 330 -4.61 -8.21 -5.98
C VAL A 330 -4.46 -8.38 -7.49
N ASP A 331 -3.72 -7.49 -8.12
CA ASP A 331 -3.41 -7.48 -9.55
C ASP A 331 -2.14 -8.28 -9.89
N LYS A 332 -1.76 -8.28 -11.18
CA LYS A 332 -0.56 -8.99 -11.65
C LYS A 332 0.74 -8.38 -11.11
N PHE A 333 0.79 -7.06 -10.90
CA PHE A 333 1.99 -6.39 -10.37
C PHE A 333 2.25 -6.84 -8.94
N THR A 334 1.22 -6.81 -8.10
CA THR A 334 1.31 -7.26 -6.70
C THR A 334 1.67 -8.73 -6.59
N VAL A 335 1.03 -9.61 -7.39
CA VAL A 335 1.33 -11.06 -7.38
C VAL A 335 2.78 -11.31 -7.75
N THR A 336 3.24 -10.74 -8.86
CA THR A 336 4.62 -10.93 -9.33
C THR A 336 5.64 -10.35 -8.35
N ALA A 337 5.43 -9.13 -7.87
CA ALA A 337 6.34 -8.51 -6.91
C ALA A 337 6.41 -9.28 -5.59
N LEU A 338 5.27 -9.81 -5.11
CA LEU A 338 5.24 -10.62 -3.90
C LEU A 338 5.98 -11.95 -4.08
N GLU A 339 5.75 -12.65 -5.19
CA GLU A 339 6.47 -13.89 -5.51
C GLU A 339 7.99 -13.65 -5.53
N LEU A 340 8.44 -12.58 -6.20
CA LEU A 340 9.87 -12.23 -6.30
C LEU A 340 10.51 -11.89 -4.95
N VAL A 341 9.76 -11.35 -4.01
CA VAL A 341 10.25 -11.04 -2.65
C VAL A 341 10.34 -12.29 -1.79
N LEU A 342 9.46 -13.28 -2.02
CA LEU A 342 9.41 -14.53 -1.26
C LEU A 342 10.43 -15.58 -1.76
N LEU A 343 10.98 -15.43 -2.97
CA LEU A 343 12.03 -16.28 -3.55
C LEU A 343 13.42 -15.93 -3.02
#